data_676d1cfd1712bd6d5a8d0f9a42d45f2a
#
_entry.id   676d1cfd1712bd6d5a8d0f9a42d45f2a
#
_cell.length_a   1.000
_cell.length_b   1.000
_cell.length_c   1.000
_cell.angle_alpha   90.00
_cell.angle_beta   90.00
_cell.angle_gamma   90.00
#
_symmetry.space_group_name_H-M   'P 1'
#
loop_
_entity.id
_entity.type
_entity.pdbx_description
1 polymer ?
#
loop_
_entity_poly.entity_id
_entity_poly.type
_entity_poly.pdbx_seq_one_letter_code
_entity_poly.pdbx_strand_id
1 'polypeptide(L)'
;MPAPPRPRLVAAVVTLRRQVDQAFPKRDRRSDGWIGDKAHQARKSDHNPDGRGWVHALDIDADLYGPKRPGPGRDLAFLLADQLREYARRKKPGSERLKYIVYQGQICSGTYANTFWTWRGSGYGHYAHVHVSFTAAGEENGLMFPIPILMAGAK
;
A
#
# COMPACT_ATOMS: atom_id res chain seq x y z
N MET A 1 31.93 -13.81 -1.04
CA MET A 1 30.48 -13.62 -0.88
C MET A 1 30.00 -12.50 -1.78
N PRO A 2 29.03 -12.76 -2.64
CA PRO A 2 28.46 -11.67 -3.42
C PRO A 2 27.75 -10.67 -2.52
N ALA A 3 27.75 -9.40 -2.93
CA ALA A 3 26.99 -8.37 -2.24
C ALA A 3 25.50 -8.70 -2.28
N PRO A 4 24.69 -8.33 -1.25
CA PRO A 4 23.26 -8.51 -1.33
C PRO A 4 22.67 -7.72 -2.51
N PRO A 5 21.58 -8.21 -3.13
CA PRO A 5 20.93 -7.49 -4.20
C PRO A 5 20.49 -6.09 -3.74
N ARG A 6 20.52 -5.12 -4.64
CA ARG A 6 19.98 -3.80 -4.34
C ARG A 6 18.48 -3.91 -4.08
N PRO A 7 17.95 -3.22 -3.06
CA PRO A 7 16.51 -3.17 -2.84
C PRO A 7 15.76 -2.64 -4.07
N ARG A 8 14.65 -3.29 -4.40
CA ARG A 8 13.80 -2.86 -5.51
C ARG A 8 12.34 -3.11 -5.16
N LEU A 9 11.49 -2.18 -5.54
CA LEU A 9 10.05 -2.33 -5.35
C LEU A 9 9.49 -3.37 -6.29
N VAL A 10 8.54 -4.18 -5.82
CA VAL A 10 7.77 -5.06 -6.68
C VAL A 10 6.96 -4.22 -7.69
N ALA A 11 6.71 -4.78 -8.86
CA ALA A 11 6.04 -4.05 -9.95
C ALA A 11 4.68 -3.50 -9.53
N ALA A 12 3.92 -4.23 -8.72
CA ALA A 12 2.62 -3.79 -8.23
C ALA A 12 2.73 -2.52 -7.38
N VAL A 13 3.77 -2.38 -6.55
CA VAL A 13 4.02 -1.17 -5.75
C VAL A 13 4.30 0.01 -6.67
N VAL A 14 5.17 -0.17 -7.66
CA VAL A 14 5.51 0.90 -8.60
C VAL A 14 4.26 1.40 -9.32
N THR A 15 3.40 0.49 -9.76
CA THR A 15 2.15 0.84 -10.43
C THR A 15 1.20 1.58 -9.51
N LEU A 16 0.96 1.07 -8.29
CA LEU A 16 0.06 1.71 -7.35
C LEU A 16 0.52 3.13 -7.02
N ARG A 17 1.82 3.29 -6.69
CA ARG A 17 2.38 4.61 -6.38
C ARG A 17 2.18 5.58 -7.54
N ARG A 18 2.48 5.14 -8.76
CA ARG A 18 2.30 5.97 -9.95
C ARG A 18 0.84 6.39 -10.14
N GLN A 19 -0.12 5.46 -9.96
CA GLN A 19 -1.54 5.78 -10.09
C GLN A 19 -1.99 6.80 -9.03
N VAL A 20 -1.52 6.66 -7.79
CA VAL A 20 -1.83 7.61 -6.72
C VAL A 20 -1.24 8.98 -7.05
N ASP A 21 -0.01 9.04 -7.53
CA ASP A 21 0.64 10.31 -7.92
C ASP A 21 -0.09 10.98 -9.08
N GLN A 22 -0.59 10.22 -10.03
CA GLN A 22 -1.36 10.75 -11.16
C GLN A 22 -2.73 11.26 -10.73
N ALA A 23 -3.40 10.55 -9.83
CA ALA A 23 -4.72 10.95 -9.33
C ALA A 23 -4.64 12.13 -8.38
N PHE A 24 -3.57 12.25 -7.61
CA PHE A 24 -3.38 13.27 -6.59
C PHE A 24 -2.01 13.94 -6.73
N PRO A 25 -1.81 14.73 -7.80
CA PRO A 25 -0.47 15.25 -8.12
C PRO A 25 0.09 16.25 -7.10
N LYS A 26 -0.77 16.83 -6.27
CA LYS A 26 -0.37 17.81 -5.24
C LYS A 26 -0.33 17.22 -3.84
N ARG A 27 -0.45 15.89 -3.72
CA ARG A 27 -0.48 15.24 -2.41
C ARG A 27 0.81 15.44 -1.63
N ASP A 28 0.73 15.34 -0.31
CA ASP A 28 1.90 15.29 0.55
C ASP A 28 2.60 13.92 0.36
N ARG A 29 3.91 13.90 0.45
CA ARG A 29 4.71 12.68 0.36
C ARG A 29 5.66 12.50 1.54
N ARG A 30 5.53 13.34 2.57
CA ARG A 30 6.48 13.33 3.69
C ARG A 30 6.48 12.02 4.48
N SER A 31 5.33 11.36 4.57
CA SER A 31 5.24 10.06 5.24
C SER A 31 5.18 8.89 4.27
N ASP A 32 5.46 9.10 2.99
CA ASP A 32 5.67 8.00 2.04
C ASP A 32 6.92 7.22 2.44
N GLY A 33 6.88 5.91 2.21
CA GLY A 33 8.03 5.07 2.47
C GLY A 33 7.90 3.72 1.79
N TRP A 34 9.03 3.06 1.60
CA TRP A 34 9.05 1.70 1.06
C TRP A 34 10.12 0.83 1.71
N ILE A 35 11.29 1.36 2.05
CA ILE A 35 12.32 0.61 2.79
C ILE A 35 12.13 0.85 4.28
N GLY A 36 12.17 -0.23 5.08
CA GLY A 36 12.08 -0.13 6.53
C GLY A 36 13.27 0.60 7.15
N ASP A 37 13.01 1.32 8.22
CA ASP A 37 14.07 1.92 9.04
C ASP A 37 14.81 0.83 9.84
N LYS A 38 15.77 1.25 10.68
CA LYS A 38 16.56 0.28 11.48
C LYS A 38 15.68 -0.59 12.39
N ALA A 39 14.60 -0.02 12.93
CA ALA A 39 13.71 -0.79 13.79
C ALA A 39 12.94 -1.85 12.99
N HIS A 40 12.52 -1.52 11.76
CA HIS A 40 11.87 -2.48 10.87
C HIS A 40 12.88 -3.53 10.38
N GLN A 41 14.11 -3.14 10.10
CA GLN A 41 15.15 -4.08 9.65
C GLN A 41 15.50 -5.12 10.71
N ALA A 42 15.33 -4.79 11.98
CA ALA A 42 15.61 -5.70 13.10
C ALA A 42 14.50 -6.74 13.31
N ARG A 43 13.39 -6.63 12.62
CA ARG A 43 12.25 -7.54 12.75
C ARG A 43 11.66 -7.83 11.37
N LYS A 44 10.85 -8.89 11.29
CA LYS A 44 10.19 -9.27 10.04
C LYS A 44 9.21 -8.17 9.60
N SER A 45 9.40 -7.65 8.40
CA SER A 45 8.56 -6.61 7.83
C SER A 45 8.62 -6.67 6.31
N ASP A 46 7.49 -6.39 5.64
CA ASP A 46 7.42 -6.35 4.18
C ASP A 46 8.13 -5.12 3.59
N HIS A 47 8.50 -4.13 4.42
CA HIS A 47 9.38 -3.04 4.02
C HIS A 47 10.85 -3.47 3.89
N ASN A 48 11.21 -4.63 4.43
CA ASN A 48 12.56 -5.14 4.32
C ASN A 48 12.72 -5.89 3.00
N PRO A 49 13.85 -5.69 2.29
CA PRO A 49 14.12 -6.49 1.09
C PRO A 49 14.21 -7.98 1.43
N ASP A 50 13.67 -8.82 0.57
CA ASP A 50 13.86 -10.27 0.67
C ASP A 50 15.24 -10.67 0.12
N GLY A 51 15.52 -11.98 0.06
CA GLY A 51 16.82 -12.49 -0.40
C GLY A 51 17.14 -12.14 -1.86
N ARG A 52 16.15 -11.71 -2.65
CA ARG A 52 16.32 -11.27 -4.04
C ARG A 52 16.26 -9.75 -4.17
N GLY A 53 16.12 -9.04 -3.05
CA GLY A 53 16.03 -7.58 -3.02
C GLY A 53 14.62 -7.02 -3.19
N TRP A 54 13.60 -7.87 -3.33
CA TRP A 54 12.23 -7.39 -3.48
C TRP A 54 11.69 -6.78 -2.20
N VAL A 55 11.09 -5.59 -2.31
CA VAL A 55 10.36 -4.92 -1.23
C VAL A 55 8.88 -4.97 -1.56
N HIS A 56 8.08 -5.53 -0.65
CA HIS A 56 6.67 -5.87 -0.86
C HIS A 56 5.73 -4.92 -0.11
N ALA A 57 6.14 -3.70 0.18
CA ALA A 57 5.31 -2.76 0.93
C ALA A 57 5.48 -1.34 0.45
N LEU A 58 4.41 -0.56 0.62
CA LEU A 58 4.39 0.86 0.32
C LEU A 58 3.59 1.57 1.40
N ASP A 59 4.13 2.66 1.94
CA ASP A 59 3.40 3.64 2.73
C ASP A 59 3.04 4.82 1.85
N ILE A 60 1.76 5.19 1.82
CA ILE A 60 1.24 6.32 1.04
C ILE A 60 0.76 7.37 2.02
N ASP A 61 1.36 8.58 1.97
CA ASP A 61 0.94 9.68 2.81
C ASP A 61 -0.57 9.92 2.70
N ALA A 62 -1.23 10.06 3.85
CA ALA A 62 -2.69 10.19 3.91
C ALA A 62 -3.21 11.55 3.47
N ASP A 63 -2.35 12.57 3.39
CA ASP A 63 -2.78 13.91 2.98
C ASP A 63 -2.80 14.04 1.45
N LEU A 64 -3.81 13.47 0.83
CA LEU A 64 -3.90 13.36 -0.63
C LEU A 64 -4.14 14.70 -1.33
N TYR A 65 -4.63 15.71 -0.61
CA TYR A 65 -4.74 17.09 -1.14
C TYR A 65 -3.53 17.97 -0.81
N GLY A 66 -2.54 17.42 -0.11
CA GLY A 66 -1.34 18.14 0.30
C GLY A 66 -1.44 18.68 1.72
N PRO A 67 -0.32 19.15 2.28
CA PRO A 67 -0.21 19.46 3.71
C PRO A 67 -1.10 20.61 4.18
N LYS A 68 -1.60 21.44 3.27
CA LYS A 68 -2.48 22.55 3.61
C LYS A 68 -3.96 22.17 3.67
N ARG A 69 -4.29 20.94 3.34
CA ARG A 69 -5.69 20.46 3.31
C ARG A 69 -5.78 19.08 3.94
N PRO A 70 -5.40 18.94 5.22
CA PRO A 70 -5.63 17.69 5.95
C PRO A 70 -7.15 17.43 6.05
N GLY A 71 -7.60 16.40 6.64
CA GLY A 71 -9.03 16.11 6.76
C GLY A 71 -9.61 15.51 5.46
N PRO A 72 -10.07 16.33 4.50
CA PRO A 72 -10.60 15.77 3.24
C PRO A 72 -9.64 14.83 2.53
N GLY A 73 -8.33 15.13 2.58
CA GLY A 73 -7.32 14.23 2.02
C GLY A 73 -7.26 12.90 2.76
N ARG A 74 -7.42 12.91 4.08
CA ARG A 74 -7.40 11.70 4.90
C ARG A 74 -8.66 10.86 4.72
N ASP A 75 -9.81 11.48 4.50
CA ASP A 75 -11.04 10.78 4.16
C ASP A 75 -10.88 10.06 2.82
N LEU A 76 -10.24 10.71 1.84
CA LEU A 76 -9.92 10.08 0.55
C LEU A 76 -8.89 8.96 0.70
N ALA A 77 -7.96 9.08 1.64
CA ALA A 77 -7.00 8.01 1.93
C ALA A 77 -7.71 6.78 2.50
N PHE A 78 -8.71 6.97 3.35
CA PHE A 78 -9.54 5.86 3.80
C PHE A 78 -10.30 5.25 2.62
N LEU A 79 -10.86 6.07 1.74
CA LEU A 79 -11.56 5.58 0.56
C LEU A 79 -10.62 4.79 -0.36
N LEU A 80 -9.40 5.27 -0.55
CA LEU A 80 -8.37 4.54 -1.30
C LEU A 80 -8.13 3.15 -0.69
N ALA A 81 -7.90 3.10 0.62
CA ALA A 81 -7.67 1.85 1.33
C ALA A 81 -8.87 0.91 1.22
N ASP A 82 -10.08 1.43 1.39
CA ASP A 82 -11.30 0.63 1.35
C ASP A 82 -11.61 0.12 -0.07
N GLN A 83 -11.33 0.90 -1.09
CA GLN A 83 -11.50 0.45 -2.47
C GLN A 83 -10.51 -0.64 -2.85
N LEU A 84 -9.26 -0.57 -2.35
CA LEU A 84 -8.30 -1.65 -2.52
C LEU A 84 -8.79 -2.92 -1.81
N ARG A 85 -9.31 -2.77 -0.59
CA ARG A 85 -9.89 -3.88 0.16
C ARG A 85 -11.04 -4.52 -0.62
N GLU A 86 -11.96 -3.72 -1.13
CA GLU A 86 -13.13 -4.21 -1.87
C GLU A 86 -12.73 -4.92 -3.16
N TYR A 87 -11.72 -4.40 -3.86
CA TYR A 87 -11.12 -5.02 -5.03
C TYR A 87 -10.60 -6.44 -4.70
N ALA A 88 -9.92 -6.58 -3.57
CA ALA A 88 -9.41 -7.87 -3.12
C ALA A 88 -10.52 -8.78 -2.60
N ARG A 89 -11.48 -8.23 -1.84
CA ARG A 89 -12.61 -9.00 -1.32
C ARG A 89 -13.44 -9.63 -2.45
N ARG A 90 -13.60 -8.91 -3.54
CA ARG A 90 -14.33 -9.40 -4.71
C ARG A 90 -13.48 -10.30 -5.61
N LYS A 91 -12.24 -10.56 -5.23
CA LYS A 91 -11.32 -11.42 -5.98
C LYS A 91 -11.20 -11.01 -7.46
N LYS A 92 -11.20 -9.69 -7.72
CA LYS A 92 -11.03 -9.19 -9.08
C LYS A 92 -9.65 -9.56 -9.62
N PRO A 93 -9.51 -9.75 -10.95
CA PRO A 93 -8.22 -10.12 -11.53
C PRO A 93 -7.11 -9.14 -11.15
N GLY A 94 -5.98 -9.67 -10.70
CA GLY A 94 -4.85 -8.86 -10.21
C GLY A 94 -4.90 -8.55 -8.72
N SER A 95 -6.04 -8.77 -8.04
CA SER A 95 -6.16 -8.48 -6.60
C SER A 95 -5.36 -9.44 -5.73
N GLU A 96 -4.97 -10.60 -6.23
CA GLU A 96 -4.10 -11.55 -5.55
C GLU A 96 -2.71 -10.99 -5.26
N ARG A 97 -2.38 -9.83 -5.83
CA ARG A 97 -1.15 -9.09 -5.52
C ARG A 97 -1.19 -8.43 -4.15
N LEU A 98 -2.38 -8.20 -3.58
CA LEU A 98 -2.54 -7.56 -2.27
C LEU A 98 -2.48 -8.59 -1.16
N LYS A 99 -1.74 -8.26 -0.09
CA LYS A 99 -1.56 -9.12 1.07
C LYS A 99 -2.35 -8.60 2.27
N TYR A 100 -2.11 -7.37 2.68
CA TYR A 100 -2.89 -6.70 3.73
C TYR A 100 -2.77 -5.18 3.59
N ILE A 101 -3.70 -4.47 4.25
CA ILE A 101 -3.74 -3.01 4.29
C ILE A 101 -3.94 -2.59 5.74
N VAL A 102 -3.19 -1.59 6.20
CA VAL A 102 -3.33 -1.01 7.55
C VAL A 102 -3.57 0.48 7.41
N TYR A 103 -4.60 0.99 8.06
CA TYR A 103 -4.85 2.43 8.15
C TYR A 103 -5.76 2.74 9.33
N GLN A 104 -5.48 3.83 10.02
CA GLN A 104 -6.31 4.34 11.15
C GLN A 104 -6.62 3.28 12.20
N GLY A 105 -5.60 2.52 12.62
CA GLY A 105 -5.77 1.52 13.66
C GLY A 105 -6.51 0.26 13.23
N GLN A 106 -6.76 0.08 11.95
CA GLN A 106 -7.44 -1.10 11.41
C GLN A 106 -6.58 -1.82 10.37
N ILE A 107 -6.78 -3.12 10.27
CA ILE A 107 -6.11 -3.97 9.29
C ILE A 107 -7.15 -4.83 8.57
N CYS A 108 -6.93 -5.09 7.29
CA CYS A 108 -7.66 -6.11 6.54
C CYS A 108 -6.69 -6.93 5.70
N SER A 109 -6.99 -8.21 5.51
CA SER A 109 -6.12 -9.12 4.78
C SER A 109 -6.90 -10.30 4.20
N GLY A 110 -6.29 -10.99 3.26
CA GLY A 110 -6.81 -12.23 2.72
C GLY A 110 -6.29 -13.49 3.42
N THR A 111 -5.59 -13.34 4.55
CA THR A 111 -4.92 -14.47 5.21
C THR A 111 -5.90 -15.46 5.84
N TYR A 112 -6.98 -14.96 6.45
CA TYR A 112 -7.91 -15.80 7.19
C TYR A 112 -9.29 -15.79 6.55
N ALA A 113 -9.88 -16.97 6.33
CA ALA A 113 -11.15 -17.11 5.63
C ALA A 113 -12.31 -16.40 6.37
N ASN A 114 -12.35 -16.48 7.71
CA ASN A 114 -13.42 -15.90 8.50
C ASN A 114 -13.36 -14.37 8.63
N THR A 115 -12.22 -13.77 8.29
CA THR A 115 -12.05 -12.32 8.29
C THR A 115 -11.57 -11.81 6.94
N PHE A 116 -11.84 -12.56 5.89
CA PHE A 116 -11.36 -12.30 4.55
C PHE A 116 -11.71 -10.89 4.11
N TRP A 117 -10.68 -10.05 3.99
CA TRP A 117 -10.76 -8.65 3.59
C TRP A 117 -11.83 -7.86 4.35
N THR A 118 -11.92 -8.11 5.66
CA THR A 118 -12.79 -7.38 6.57
C THR A 118 -11.92 -6.54 7.50
N TRP A 119 -12.30 -5.27 7.67
CA TRP A 119 -11.59 -4.39 8.62
C TRP A 119 -11.73 -4.93 10.04
N ARG A 120 -10.62 -4.97 10.75
CA ARG A 120 -10.58 -5.36 12.16
C ARG A 120 -9.54 -4.52 12.90
N GLY A 121 -9.62 -4.44 14.21
CA GLY A 121 -8.66 -3.70 15.01
C GLY A 121 -7.25 -4.23 14.82
N SER A 122 -6.29 -3.31 14.79
CA SER A 122 -4.86 -3.59 14.65
C SER A 122 -4.12 -3.01 15.84
N GLY A 123 -3.00 -3.63 16.22
CA GLY A 123 -2.08 -3.06 17.20
C GLY A 123 -1.24 -1.92 16.65
N TYR A 124 -1.38 -1.59 15.36
CA TYR A 124 -0.59 -0.57 14.69
C TYR A 124 -1.45 0.66 14.41
N GLY A 125 -0.88 1.85 14.61
CA GLY A 125 -1.62 3.10 14.36
C GLY A 125 -1.80 3.39 12.88
N HIS A 126 -0.73 3.75 12.19
CA HIS A 126 -0.74 4.11 10.77
C HIS A 126 -1.79 5.18 10.47
N TYR A 127 -1.70 6.34 11.19
CA TYR A 127 -2.62 7.44 10.99
C TYR A 127 -2.13 8.46 9.95
N ALA A 128 -0.81 8.53 9.74
CA ALA A 128 -0.22 9.48 8.81
C ALA A 128 -0.09 8.93 7.39
N HIS A 129 -0.22 7.62 7.22
CA HIS A 129 -0.08 6.98 5.91
C HIS A 129 -0.90 5.68 5.85
N VAL A 130 -1.28 5.31 4.63
CA VAL A 130 -1.87 4.01 4.33
C VAL A 130 -0.73 3.04 4.07
N HIS A 131 -0.67 1.95 4.83
CA HIS A 131 0.29 0.88 4.59
C HIS A 131 -0.36 -0.19 3.71
N VAL A 132 0.29 -0.55 2.61
CA VAL A 132 -0.15 -1.63 1.72
C VAL A 132 0.98 -2.64 1.57
N SER A 133 0.70 -3.90 1.88
CA SER A 133 1.62 -5.01 1.66
C SER A 133 1.16 -5.86 0.49
N PHE A 134 2.12 -6.46 -0.21
CA PHE A 134 1.90 -7.19 -1.46
C PHE A 134 2.41 -8.61 -1.35
N THR A 135 1.81 -9.51 -2.13
CA THR A 135 2.25 -10.90 -2.25
C THR A 135 3.32 -11.03 -3.33
N ALA A 136 3.91 -12.22 -3.43
CA ALA A 136 4.84 -12.53 -4.51
C ALA A 136 4.20 -12.37 -5.90
N ALA A 137 2.88 -12.53 -6.02
CA ALA A 137 2.16 -12.31 -7.28
C ALA A 137 2.35 -10.89 -7.83
N GLY A 138 2.69 -9.93 -6.99
CA GLY A 138 2.93 -8.55 -7.40
C GLY A 138 4.34 -8.25 -7.88
N GLU A 139 5.30 -9.19 -7.74
CA GLU A 139 6.71 -8.91 -8.00
C GLU A 139 6.95 -8.45 -9.44
N GLU A 140 6.39 -9.15 -10.40
CA GLU A 140 6.56 -8.84 -11.83
C GLU A 140 5.24 -8.46 -12.51
N ASN A 141 4.15 -8.30 -11.75
CA ASN A 141 2.84 -7.96 -12.28
C ASN A 141 2.51 -6.49 -11.97
N GLY A 142 2.71 -5.64 -12.95
CA GLY A 142 2.46 -4.21 -12.89
C GLY A 142 1.12 -3.77 -13.48
N LEU A 143 0.12 -4.67 -13.56
CA LEU A 143 -1.21 -4.28 -14.00
C LEU A 143 -1.76 -3.14 -13.14
N MET A 144 -2.50 -2.23 -13.77
CA MET A 144 -3.17 -1.13 -13.06
C MET A 144 -4.18 -1.69 -12.04
N PHE A 145 -4.36 -0.96 -10.95
CA PHE A 145 -5.40 -1.24 -9.97
C PHE A 145 -6.67 -0.52 -10.42
N PRO A 146 -7.70 -1.25 -10.90
CA PRO A 146 -8.89 -0.64 -11.51
C PRO A 146 -9.91 -0.24 -10.45
N ILE A 147 -9.51 0.58 -9.50
CA ILE A 147 -10.39 1.07 -8.44
C ILE A 147 -10.84 2.49 -8.76
N PRO A 148 -12.11 2.84 -8.42
CA PRO A 148 -12.70 4.09 -8.89
C PRO A 148 -11.90 5.35 -8.56
N ILE A 149 -11.36 5.45 -7.34
CA ILE A 149 -10.65 6.66 -6.92
C ILE A 149 -9.39 6.93 -7.78
N LEU A 150 -8.78 5.89 -8.33
CA LEU A 150 -7.59 6.01 -9.19
C LEU A 150 -7.98 6.11 -10.67
N MET A 151 -9.16 5.62 -11.05
CA MET A 151 -9.63 5.60 -12.43
C MET A 151 -10.42 6.85 -12.80
N ALA A 152 -10.93 7.60 -11.83
CA ALA A 152 -11.65 8.85 -12.06
C ALA A 152 -10.80 9.88 -12.80
N GLY A 153 -9.55 9.58 -12.96
CA GLY A 153 -8.61 10.34 -13.75
C GLY A 153 -8.24 11.64 -13.09
N ALA A 154 -7.29 12.26 -13.68
CA ALA A 154 -6.92 13.62 -13.33
C ALA A 154 -8.09 14.53 -13.67
N LYS A 155 -8.67 15.12 -12.70
CA LYS A 155 -9.61 16.22 -12.91
C LYS A 155 -8.86 17.53 -12.81
#